data_ccf81da94c46a70fff66727385bd092b
#
_entry.id   ccf81da94c46a70fff66727385bd092b
#
_cell.length_a   1.000
_cell.length_b   1.000
_cell.length_c   1.000
_cell.angle_alpha   90.00
_cell.angle_beta   90.00
_cell.angle_gamma   90.00
#
_symmetry.space_group_name_H-M   'P 1'
#
loop_
_entity.id
_entity.type
_entity.pdbx_description
1 polymer ?
#
loop_
_entity_poly.entity_id
_entity_poly.type
_entity_poly.pdbx_seq_one_letter_code
_entity_poly.pdbx_strand_id
1 'polypeptide(L)'
;MRKMRTQRAIAVLASVLLIGGVAACGNSDTGGGGSKDDGKITMGFSQVGAESGWRTANTTSIKESAAAAGIELKFDDAQQKQENQIKAIRNYIQQKVDIIAFSPVVESGWDTVLKEAKDAGIPVILTDRSVDSADKSLYKTFLGSDFVKEGRLAGEWLVEQKKGATGPVNIVELQGNTGAAPANDRKKGFGEAIAANPNLKIIASQPGDFTRAGGKQVMEQFLKANPKIDVLFAHNDDMGLGALEAITAAGKVPGKDITIITVDAVKDGMQALADGKFNFIAECSPLLGPQLMDLAKKIHAGETVPPRIETEETTFTQEQAKEALPNRKY
;
A
#
# COMPACT_ATOMS: atom_id res chain seq x y z
N MET A 1 -57.81 12.01 44.70
CA MET A 1 -58.02 11.69 46.18
C MET A 1 -56.68 11.51 46.86
N ARG A 2 -56.53 12.33 47.87
CA ARG A 2 -55.79 12.21 49.12
C ARG A 2 -54.24 12.08 49.01
N LYS A 3 -53.57 13.17 49.29
CA LYS A 3 -53.11 13.82 50.57
C LYS A 3 -51.86 13.19 51.08
N MET A 4 -50.68 13.90 51.01
CA MET A 4 -50.16 14.81 52.08
C MET A 4 -49.68 14.03 53.33
N ARG A 5 -48.41 14.20 53.76
CA ARG A 5 -47.87 15.19 54.73
C ARG A 5 -46.46 14.74 55.13
N THR A 6 -45.47 15.56 54.96
CA THR A 6 -44.80 16.53 55.89
C THR A 6 -44.29 15.94 57.22
N GLN A 7 -43.01 16.14 57.56
CA GLN A 7 -42.45 16.99 58.64
C GLN A 7 -40.97 16.57 58.82
N ARG A 8 -39.99 17.45 58.74
CA ARG A 8 -39.47 18.48 59.66
C ARG A 8 -38.82 17.91 60.94
N ALA A 9 -37.54 18.20 61.15
CA ALA A 9 -36.91 18.98 62.24
C ALA A 9 -35.41 18.69 62.30
N ILE A 10 -34.51 19.61 62.16
CA ILE A 10 -34.00 20.68 63.04
C ILE A 10 -32.92 20.20 64.03
N ALA A 11 -31.75 20.84 63.86
CA ALA A 11 -30.76 21.43 64.78
C ALA A 11 -29.77 20.46 65.48
N VAL A 12 -28.53 20.76 65.86
CA VAL A 12 -27.90 22.01 66.33
C VAL A 12 -26.36 21.80 66.33
N LEU A 13 -25.67 22.87 65.96
CA LEU A 13 -24.35 23.37 66.33
C LEU A 13 -23.45 22.59 67.32
N ALA A 14 -22.14 22.53 66.95
CA ALA A 14 -21.09 23.01 67.87
C ALA A 14 -19.79 23.35 67.15
N SER A 15 -19.33 24.55 67.30
CA SER A 15 -18.09 25.15 66.82
C SER A 15 -16.95 24.82 67.78
N VAL A 16 -15.73 24.54 67.25
CA VAL A 16 -14.49 24.86 67.97
C VAL A 16 -13.44 25.34 66.99
N LEU A 17 -13.05 26.59 67.18
CA LEU A 17 -11.88 27.22 66.61
C LEU A 17 -10.61 26.72 67.30
N LEU A 18 -9.55 26.53 66.53
CA LEU A 18 -8.17 26.75 66.99
C LEU A 18 -7.29 27.22 65.86
N ILE A 19 -6.62 28.30 66.14
CA ILE A 19 -5.77 29.15 65.29
C ILE A 19 -4.34 28.57 65.30
N GLY A 20 -3.64 28.68 64.17
CA GLY A 20 -2.19 28.73 64.26
C GLY A 20 -1.43 28.30 63.00
N GLY A 21 -0.77 29.22 62.37
CA GLY A 21 0.48 28.96 61.64
C GLY A 21 0.56 29.37 60.19
N VAL A 22 0.92 30.64 59.98
CA VAL A 22 1.39 31.23 58.71
C VAL A 22 2.73 30.63 58.33
N ALA A 23 2.86 30.15 57.06
CA ALA A 23 4.13 30.20 56.33
C ALA A 23 3.79 30.32 54.83
N ALA A 24 3.99 31.49 54.30
CA ALA A 24 3.98 31.78 52.87
C ALA A 24 5.24 31.23 52.23
N CYS A 25 5.07 30.49 51.15
CA CYS A 25 6.03 30.43 50.05
C CYS A 25 5.22 30.28 48.74
N GLY A 26 5.20 31.30 47.97
CA GLY A 26 4.62 31.29 46.64
C GLY A 26 5.41 30.38 45.72
N ASN A 27 4.71 29.60 44.95
CA ASN A 27 5.20 29.09 43.69
C ASN A 27 4.08 29.18 42.68
N SER A 28 4.26 30.07 41.74
CA SER A 28 3.38 30.23 40.59
C SER A 28 3.59 29.07 39.67
N ASP A 29 2.83 27.99 39.85
CA ASP A 29 2.71 26.97 38.82
C ASP A 29 1.75 27.47 37.75
N THR A 30 2.37 27.99 36.68
CA THR A 30 1.75 28.07 35.35
C THR A 30 1.43 26.67 34.92
N GLY A 31 0.16 26.30 35.06
CA GLY A 31 -0.35 25.04 34.53
C GLY A 31 -0.24 24.99 33.02
N GLY A 32 0.86 24.45 32.54
CA GLY A 32 0.94 23.89 31.21
C GLY A 32 0.06 22.65 31.19
N GLY A 33 -1.02 22.68 30.44
CA GLY A 33 -1.81 21.50 30.12
C GLY A 33 -0.99 20.53 29.28
N GLY A 34 -0.15 19.74 29.92
CA GLY A 34 0.44 18.56 29.30
C GLY A 34 -0.68 17.56 29.12
N SER A 35 -1.05 17.25 27.88
CA SER A 35 -1.75 16.03 27.57
C SER A 35 -0.98 14.91 28.25
N LYS A 36 -1.63 14.08 29.04
CA LYS A 36 -1.04 12.85 29.55
C LYS A 36 -0.72 12.02 28.31
N ASP A 37 0.56 11.97 27.96
CA ASP A 37 1.08 10.98 27.05
C ASP A 37 0.83 9.62 27.74
N ASP A 38 -0.17 8.88 27.29
CA ASP A 38 -0.48 7.55 27.80
C ASP A 38 0.49 6.51 27.22
N GLY A 39 1.53 6.95 26.54
CA GLY A 39 2.55 6.11 25.91
C GLY A 39 2.04 5.34 24.69
N LYS A 40 0.81 5.66 24.23
CA LYS A 40 0.19 5.01 23.09
C LYS A 40 0.43 5.81 21.81
N ILE A 41 1.11 5.19 20.87
CA ILE A 41 1.37 5.80 19.55
C ILE A 41 0.06 5.89 18.76
N THR A 42 -0.27 7.08 18.25
CA THR A 42 -1.37 7.31 17.32
C THR A 42 -0.80 7.48 15.91
N MET A 43 -1.22 6.62 14.98
CA MET A 43 -0.79 6.67 13.58
C MET A 43 -1.97 7.00 12.65
N GLY A 44 -1.81 8.03 11.81
CA GLY A 44 -2.67 8.24 10.67
C GLY A 44 -2.19 7.41 9.49
N PHE A 45 -3.06 6.61 8.88
CA PHE A 45 -2.73 5.83 7.68
C PHE A 45 -3.72 6.11 6.55
N SER A 46 -3.23 6.63 5.40
CA SER A 46 -4.05 6.80 4.21
C SER A 46 -3.71 5.76 3.14
N GLN A 47 -4.66 4.87 2.89
CA GLN A 47 -4.58 3.83 1.88
C GLN A 47 -4.99 4.37 0.50
N VAL A 48 -4.45 3.77 -0.58
CA VAL A 48 -4.82 4.08 -1.97
C VAL A 48 -6.31 3.83 -2.21
N GLY A 49 -6.80 2.65 -1.84
CA GLY A 49 -8.14 2.16 -2.10
C GLY A 49 -8.29 0.70 -1.71
N ALA A 50 -9.17 -0.01 -2.42
CA ALA A 50 -9.39 -1.45 -2.31
C ALA A 50 -9.50 -2.08 -3.71
N GLU A 51 -8.65 -1.61 -4.63
CA GLU A 51 -8.72 -1.89 -6.07
C GLU A 51 -8.35 -3.32 -6.45
N SER A 52 -7.62 -4.02 -5.58
CA SER A 52 -7.06 -5.34 -5.88
C SER A 52 -7.02 -6.25 -4.64
N GLY A 53 -6.84 -7.55 -4.86
CA GLY A 53 -6.59 -8.52 -3.80
C GLY A 53 -5.33 -8.19 -3.00
N TRP A 54 -4.28 -7.74 -3.68
CA TRP A 54 -3.04 -7.26 -3.06
C TRP A 54 -3.32 -6.10 -2.08
N ARG A 55 -4.05 -5.07 -2.53
CA ARG A 55 -4.37 -3.90 -1.70
C ARG A 55 -5.19 -4.27 -0.47
N THR A 56 -6.14 -5.17 -0.63
CA THR A 56 -6.95 -5.69 0.48
C THR A 56 -6.08 -6.42 1.50
N ALA A 57 -5.16 -7.27 1.05
CA ALA A 57 -4.21 -7.98 1.93
C ALA A 57 -3.25 -7.00 2.65
N ASN A 58 -2.76 -5.97 1.95
CA ASN A 58 -1.93 -4.92 2.55
C ASN A 58 -2.70 -4.15 3.64
N THR A 59 -3.94 -3.75 3.39
CA THR A 59 -4.80 -3.10 4.38
C THR A 59 -5.00 -3.98 5.62
N THR A 60 -5.27 -5.26 5.42
CA THR A 60 -5.43 -6.24 6.50
C THR A 60 -4.14 -6.36 7.33
N SER A 61 -3.00 -6.53 6.66
CA SER A 61 -1.68 -6.60 7.31
C SER A 61 -1.40 -5.37 8.19
N ILE A 62 -1.69 -4.17 7.68
CA ILE A 62 -1.46 -2.92 8.44
C ILE A 62 -2.38 -2.83 9.65
N LYS A 63 -3.69 -3.12 9.50
CA LYS A 63 -4.67 -3.05 10.59
C LYS A 63 -4.38 -4.07 11.70
N GLU A 64 -4.10 -5.31 11.33
CA GLU A 64 -3.78 -6.36 12.28
C GLU A 64 -2.46 -6.09 13.00
N SER A 65 -1.44 -5.62 12.29
CA SER A 65 -0.15 -5.28 12.90
C SER A 65 -0.24 -4.07 13.83
N ALA A 66 -1.04 -3.06 13.50
CA ALA A 66 -1.27 -1.92 14.39
C ALA A 66 -1.94 -2.36 15.68
N ALA A 67 -2.98 -3.20 15.59
CA ALA A 67 -3.65 -3.76 16.76
C ALA A 67 -2.71 -4.60 17.62
N ALA A 68 -1.91 -5.48 17.01
CA ALA A 68 -0.93 -6.31 17.72
C ALA A 68 0.20 -5.47 18.37
N ALA A 69 0.57 -4.35 17.75
CA ALA A 69 1.61 -3.44 18.26
C ALA A 69 1.11 -2.49 19.35
N GLY A 70 -0.21 -2.41 19.60
CA GLY A 70 -0.84 -1.46 20.52
C GLY A 70 -0.88 -0.03 19.97
N ILE A 71 -0.74 0.15 18.66
CA ILE A 71 -0.79 1.45 17.98
C ILE A 71 -2.24 1.80 17.66
N GLU A 72 -2.67 3.02 18.02
CA GLU A 72 -3.97 3.53 17.63
C GLU A 72 -3.94 3.97 16.16
N LEU A 73 -4.60 3.19 15.30
CA LEU A 73 -4.62 3.44 13.87
C LEU A 73 -5.85 4.26 13.47
N LYS A 74 -5.62 5.47 12.94
CA LYS A 74 -6.62 6.27 12.22
C LYS A 74 -6.48 5.99 10.74
N PHE A 75 -7.44 5.26 10.18
CA PHE A 75 -7.36 4.73 8.81
C PHE A 75 -8.34 5.43 7.89
N ASP A 76 -7.85 5.89 6.74
CA ASP A 76 -8.65 6.46 5.66
C ASP A 76 -8.40 5.72 4.34
N ASP A 77 -9.46 5.41 3.61
CA ASP A 77 -9.43 4.89 2.25
C ASP A 77 -9.64 6.03 1.26
N ALA A 78 -8.65 6.27 0.42
CA ALA A 78 -8.68 7.39 -0.54
C ALA A 78 -9.52 7.12 -1.79
N GLN A 79 -10.01 5.89 -1.99
CA GLN A 79 -10.80 5.53 -3.17
C GLN A 79 -10.09 5.89 -4.49
N GLN A 80 -8.77 5.67 -4.53
CA GLN A 80 -7.86 5.96 -5.65
C GLN A 80 -7.81 7.45 -6.05
N LYS A 81 -8.11 8.37 -5.09
CA LYS A 81 -8.11 9.81 -5.33
C LYS A 81 -7.07 10.51 -4.47
N GLN A 82 -6.10 11.16 -5.12
CA GLN A 82 -5.04 11.90 -4.44
C GLN A 82 -5.60 13.00 -3.51
N GLU A 83 -6.64 13.71 -3.95
CA GLU A 83 -7.27 14.77 -3.14
C GLU A 83 -7.82 14.23 -1.81
N ASN A 84 -8.30 12.97 -1.78
CA ASN A 84 -8.76 12.34 -0.55
C ASN A 84 -7.59 12.05 0.39
N GLN A 85 -6.44 11.59 -0.15
CA GLN A 85 -5.23 11.38 0.66
C GLN A 85 -4.70 12.69 1.23
N ILE A 86 -4.62 13.74 0.43
CA ILE A 86 -4.20 15.07 0.89
C ILE A 86 -5.12 15.57 2.02
N LYS A 87 -6.43 15.37 1.87
CA LYS A 87 -7.40 15.71 2.91
C LYS A 87 -7.20 14.89 4.18
N ALA A 88 -6.98 13.58 4.05
CA ALA A 88 -6.73 12.69 5.18
C ALA A 88 -5.44 13.10 5.93
N ILE A 89 -4.35 13.36 5.22
CA ILE A 89 -3.08 13.81 5.82
C ILE A 89 -3.27 15.11 6.60
N ARG A 90 -3.99 16.11 6.04
CA ARG A 90 -4.31 17.35 6.73
C ARG A 90 -5.16 17.13 7.99
N ASN A 91 -6.11 16.19 7.94
CA ASN A 91 -6.90 15.81 9.11
C ASN A 91 -6.00 15.18 10.20
N TYR A 92 -5.03 14.34 9.83
CA TYR A 92 -4.08 13.76 10.78
C TYR A 92 -3.20 14.84 11.42
N ILE A 93 -2.74 15.82 10.64
CA ILE A 93 -1.99 16.98 11.14
C ILE A 93 -2.83 17.77 12.17
N GLN A 94 -4.10 18.04 11.86
CA GLN A 94 -5.01 18.74 12.78
C GLN A 94 -5.27 17.95 14.06
N GLN A 95 -5.36 16.62 13.97
CA GLN A 95 -5.52 15.72 15.11
C GLN A 95 -4.22 15.49 15.89
N LYS A 96 -3.10 16.04 15.42
CA LYS A 96 -1.77 15.89 16.04
C LYS A 96 -1.40 14.44 16.31
N VAL A 97 -1.59 13.57 15.29
CA VAL A 97 -1.12 12.18 15.38
C VAL A 97 0.40 12.15 15.52
N ASP A 98 0.94 11.11 16.13
CA ASP A 98 2.39 10.98 16.35
C ASP A 98 3.15 10.67 15.06
N ILE A 99 2.51 9.96 14.13
CA ILE A 99 3.10 9.51 12.87
C ILE A 99 2.04 9.51 11.79
N ILE A 100 2.43 9.90 10.58
CA ILE A 100 1.63 9.70 9.37
C ILE A 100 2.32 8.67 8.49
N ALA A 101 1.56 7.66 8.01
CA ALA A 101 2.02 6.75 6.97
C ALA A 101 1.01 6.73 5.82
N PHE A 102 1.47 6.57 4.59
CA PHE A 102 0.56 6.43 3.46
C PHE A 102 1.21 5.77 2.25
N SER A 103 0.38 5.20 1.38
CA SER A 103 0.75 4.68 0.07
C SER A 103 0.24 5.64 -0.99
N PRO A 104 1.09 6.40 -1.71
CA PRO A 104 0.64 7.43 -2.63
C PRO A 104 -0.15 6.87 -3.83
N VAL A 105 -1.26 7.53 -4.21
CA VAL A 105 -2.03 7.15 -5.43
C VAL A 105 -1.19 7.38 -6.68
N VAL A 106 -0.50 8.53 -6.75
CA VAL A 106 0.43 8.93 -7.82
C VAL A 106 1.73 9.45 -7.22
N GLU A 107 2.79 9.59 -8.02
CA GLU A 107 4.11 10.02 -7.52
C GLU A 107 4.21 11.52 -7.25
N SER A 108 3.54 12.35 -8.03
CA SER A 108 3.70 13.81 -8.01
C SER A 108 2.67 14.55 -7.16
N GLY A 109 2.97 15.81 -6.78
CA GLY A 109 2.02 16.73 -6.14
C GLY A 109 1.95 16.62 -4.62
N TRP A 110 2.96 16.04 -3.96
CA TRP A 110 2.95 15.79 -2.52
C TRP A 110 3.69 16.81 -1.67
N ASP A 111 4.63 17.58 -2.25
CA ASP A 111 5.56 18.43 -1.51
C ASP A 111 4.86 19.39 -0.54
N THR A 112 3.74 19.98 -0.95
CA THR A 112 3.01 20.93 -0.10
C THR A 112 2.50 20.27 1.18
N VAL A 113 1.76 19.16 1.08
CA VAL A 113 1.17 18.50 2.25
C VAL A 113 2.22 17.80 3.11
N LEU A 114 3.29 17.30 2.50
CA LEU A 114 4.44 16.73 3.23
C LEU A 114 5.19 17.82 4.00
N LYS A 115 5.33 19.02 3.42
CA LYS A 115 5.88 20.16 4.12
C LYS A 115 4.97 20.60 5.28
N GLU A 116 3.66 20.61 5.10
CA GLU A 116 2.70 20.90 6.19
C GLU A 116 2.89 19.92 7.36
N ALA A 117 3.07 18.60 7.09
CA ALA A 117 3.34 17.60 8.13
C ALA A 117 4.69 17.85 8.83
N LYS A 118 5.75 18.14 8.05
CA LYS A 118 7.10 18.46 8.57
C LYS A 118 7.07 19.71 9.46
N ASP A 119 6.41 20.79 9.03
CA ASP A 119 6.29 22.04 9.80
C ASP A 119 5.49 21.84 11.10
N ALA A 120 4.55 20.89 11.11
CA ALA A 120 3.83 20.45 12.31
C ALA A 120 4.64 19.50 13.22
N GLY A 121 5.85 19.12 12.82
CA GLY A 121 6.73 18.21 13.56
C GLY A 121 6.29 16.74 13.49
N ILE A 122 5.39 16.37 12.58
CA ILE A 122 4.87 15.01 12.44
C ILE A 122 5.69 14.24 11.39
N PRO A 123 6.38 13.16 11.78
CA PRO A 123 7.15 12.35 10.84
C PRO A 123 6.23 11.59 9.88
N VAL A 124 6.68 11.47 8.63
CA VAL A 124 5.97 10.74 7.57
C VAL A 124 6.76 9.50 7.17
N ILE A 125 6.06 8.38 6.99
CA ILE A 125 6.57 7.13 6.41
C ILE A 125 5.83 6.87 5.10
N LEU A 126 6.59 6.69 4.01
CA LEU A 126 6.04 6.19 2.76
C LEU A 126 6.00 4.67 2.78
N THR A 127 4.90 4.06 2.37
CA THR A 127 4.79 2.60 2.27
C THR A 127 4.33 2.19 0.88
N ASP A 128 4.78 1.01 0.41
CA ASP A 128 4.45 0.45 -0.89
C ASP A 128 4.92 1.35 -2.05
N ARG A 129 4.36 2.54 -2.20
CA ARG A 129 4.64 3.47 -3.30
C ARG A 129 5.47 4.66 -2.85
N SER A 130 6.33 5.16 -3.73
CA SER A 130 7.16 6.34 -3.52
C SER A 130 6.50 7.62 -4.05
N VAL A 131 7.10 8.76 -3.69
CA VAL A 131 6.76 10.08 -4.24
C VAL A 131 7.93 10.65 -5.05
N ASP A 132 7.60 11.40 -6.10
CA ASP A 132 8.57 12.19 -6.88
C ASP A 132 8.76 13.55 -6.20
N SER A 133 9.59 13.56 -5.17
CA SER A 133 10.01 14.78 -4.48
C SER A 133 11.51 14.90 -4.51
N ALA A 134 12.02 16.10 -4.83
CA ALA A 134 13.45 16.40 -4.76
C ALA A 134 13.92 16.53 -3.31
N ASP A 135 13.06 16.99 -2.39
CA ASP A 135 13.35 17.13 -0.96
C ASP A 135 13.06 15.83 -0.20
N LYS A 136 14.07 14.97 -0.09
CA LYS A 136 13.97 13.72 0.66
C LYS A 136 13.83 13.90 2.18
N SER A 137 13.96 15.12 2.70
CA SER A 137 13.73 15.42 4.11
C SER A 137 12.26 15.55 4.49
N LEU A 138 11.34 15.48 3.51
CA LEU A 138 9.90 15.56 3.73
C LEU A 138 9.30 14.27 4.32
N TYR A 139 10.04 13.17 4.28
CA TYR A 139 9.64 11.91 4.92
C TYR A 139 10.85 11.23 5.57
N LYS A 140 10.60 10.36 6.53
CA LYS A 140 11.66 9.69 7.31
C LYS A 140 12.24 8.48 6.60
N THR A 141 11.40 7.71 5.94
CA THR A 141 11.78 6.47 5.25
C THR A 141 10.73 6.08 4.23
N PHE A 142 11.13 5.23 3.30
CA PHE A 142 10.25 4.51 2.37
C PHE A 142 10.41 3.01 2.59
N LEU A 143 9.29 2.32 2.86
CA LEU A 143 9.19 0.87 2.99
C LEU A 143 8.42 0.30 1.81
N GLY A 144 9.02 -0.52 0.98
CA GLY A 144 8.34 -1.14 -0.16
C GLY A 144 9.27 -1.87 -1.12
N SER A 145 8.70 -2.39 -2.19
CA SER A 145 9.35 -3.17 -3.22
C SER A 145 10.22 -2.32 -4.17
N ASP A 146 11.12 -2.98 -4.88
CA ASP A 146 11.80 -2.43 -6.05
C ASP A 146 11.03 -2.79 -7.32
N PHE A 147 10.11 -1.92 -7.72
CA PHE A 147 9.25 -2.14 -8.89
C PHE A 147 10.01 -2.21 -10.21
N VAL A 148 11.16 -1.54 -10.33
CA VAL A 148 12.04 -1.67 -11.51
C VAL A 148 12.60 -3.09 -11.58
N LYS A 149 13.02 -3.63 -10.43
CA LYS A 149 13.50 -5.01 -10.32
C LYS A 149 12.41 -6.03 -10.66
N GLU A 150 11.18 -5.85 -10.17
CA GLU A 150 10.04 -6.72 -10.49
C GLU A 150 9.80 -6.77 -12.02
N GLY A 151 9.70 -5.59 -12.65
CA GLY A 151 9.56 -5.51 -14.11
C GLY A 151 10.72 -6.13 -14.86
N ARG A 152 11.95 -5.91 -14.38
CA ARG A 152 13.15 -6.52 -14.96
C ARG A 152 13.13 -8.04 -14.88
N LEU A 153 12.82 -8.63 -13.73
CA LEU A 153 12.71 -10.08 -13.54
C LEU A 153 11.66 -10.69 -14.48
N ALA A 154 10.53 -10.02 -14.67
CA ALA A 154 9.51 -10.43 -15.63
C ALA A 154 10.03 -10.43 -17.07
N GLY A 155 10.75 -9.38 -17.45
CA GLY A 155 11.35 -9.23 -18.77
C GLY A 155 12.50 -10.22 -19.02
N GLU A 156 13.39 -10.42 -18.07
CA GLU A 156 14.50 -11.38 -18.15
C GLU A 156 14.00 -12.80 -18.31
N TRP A 157 12.95 -13.18 -17.54
CA TRP A 157 12.31 -14.47 -17.72
C TRP A 157 11.75 -14.63 -19.14
N LEU A 158 11.08 -13.60 -19.70
CA LEU A 158 10.56 -13.65 -21.06
C LEU A 158 11.67 -13.76 -22.11
N VAL A 159 12.76 -13.01 -21.95
CA VAL A 159 13.93 -13.10 -22.85
C VAL A 159 14.46 -14.53 -22.92
N GLU A 160 14.62 -15.19 -21.78
CA GLU A 160 15.10 -16.57 -21.75
C GLU A 160 14.08 -17.54 -22.40
N GLN A 161 12.75 -17.39 -22.12
CA GLN A 161 11.72 -18.21 -22.73
C GLN A 161 11.64 -18.07 -24.26
N LYS A 162 12.02 -16.92 -24.79
CA LYS A 162 11.94 -16.60 -26.23
C LYS A 162 13.30 -16.50 -26.92
N LYS A 163 14.35 -17.05 -26.31
CA LYS A 163 15.74 -17.00 -26.81
C LYS A 163 15.89 -17.56 -28.23
N GLY A 164 15.09 -18.58 -28.58
CA GLY A 164 15.10 -19.20 -29.91
C GLY A 164 14.09 -18.62 -30.91
N ALA A 165 13.44 -17.52 -30.61
CA ALA A 165 12.41 -16.93 -31.50
C ALA A 165 13.05 -16.45 -32.81
N THR A 166 12.54 -16.95 -33.95
CA THR A 166 13.03 -16.61 -35.31
C THR A 166 12.24 -15.47 -35.96
N GLY A 167 11.24 -14.93 -35.28
CA GLY A 167 10.39 -13.84 -35.77
C GLY A 167 9.82 -13.00 -34.63
N PRO A 168 9.02 -11.98 -34.94
CA PRO A 168 8.48 -11.08 -33.93
C PRO A 168 7.56 -11.78 -32.96
N VAL A 169 7.75 -11.50 -31.66
CA VAL A 169 6.91 -11.88 -30.53
C VAL A 169 6.12 -10.64 -30.09
N ASN A 170 4.82 -10.66 -30.33
CA ASN A 170 3.94 -9.53 -30.06
C ASN A 170 3.49 -9.53 -28.60
N ILE A 171 3.89 -8.50 -27.85
CA ILE A 171 3.58 -8.32 -26.45
C ILE A 171 2.51 -7.25 -26.32
N VAL A 172 1.49 -7.49 -25.51
CA VAL A 172 0.59 -6.45 -25.01
C VAL A 172 0.82 -6.24 -23.52
N GLU A 173 0.69 -4.99 -23.06
CA GLU A 173 0.98 -4.58 -21.71
C GLU A 173 -0.25 -3.95 -21.05
N LEU A 174 -0.67 -4.51 -19.91
CA LEU A 174 -1.67 -3.94 -19.00
C LEU A 174 -0.96 -3.19 -17.88
N GLN A 175 -0.99 -1.86 -17.96
CA GLN A 175 -0.37 -1.01 -16.94
C GLN A 175 -1.29 -0.78 -15.74
N GLY A 176 -0.71 -0.42 -14.60
CA GLY A 176 -1.46 0.12 -13.47
C GLY A 176 -1.99 1.54 -13.71
N ASN A 177 -2.37 2.22 -12.61
CA ASN A 177 -2.85 3.60 -12.68
C ASN A 177 -1.78 4.51 -13.29
N THR A 178 -2.18 5.37 -14.18
CA THR A 178 -1.31 6.36 -14.79
C THR A 178 -0.69 7.27 -13.72
N GLY A 179 0.63 7.41 -13.72
CA GLY A 179 1.38 8.23 -12.78
C GLY A 179 1.67 7.57 -11.42
N ALA A 180 1.28 6.31 -11.22
CA ALA A 180 1.66 5.55 -10.03
C ALA A 180 3.06 4.94 -10.19
N ALA A 181 3.88 4.99 -9.12
CA ALA A 181 5.24 4.43 -9.10
C ALA A 181 5.33 2.99 -9.65
N PRO A 182 4.51 2.02 -9.18
CA PRO A 182 4.59 0.65 -9.69
C PRO A 182 4.25 0.54 -11.18
N ALA A 183 3.39 1.41 -11.73
CA ALA A 183 3.10 1.39 -13.16
C ALA A 183 4.28 1.89 -14.00
N ASN A 184 4.90 2.99 -13.57
CA ASN A 184 6.05 3.58 -14.27
C ASN A 184 7.28 2.68 -14.19
N ASP A 185 7.59 2.17 -13.02
CA ASP A 185 8.81 1.43 -12.73
C ASP A 185 8.78 0.00 -13.28
N ARG A 186 7.65 -0.74 -13.16
CA ARG A 186 7.48 -2.07 -13.77
C ARG A 186 7.61 -1.99 -15.29
N LYS A 187 6.96 -0.98 -15.91
CA LYS A 187 7.10 -0.71 -17.35
C LYS A 187 8.55 -0.46 -17.75
N LYS A 188 9.26 0.39 -16.98
CA LYS A 188 10.67 0.69 -17.22
C LYS A 188 11.53 -0.57 -17.13
N GLY A 189 11.46 -1.30 -16.03
CA GLY A 189 12.26 -2.49 -15.80
C GLY A 189 12.02 -3.59 -16.84
N PHE A 190 10.75 -3.84 -17.19
CA PHE A 190 10.38 -4.79 -18.23
C PHE A 190 10.90 -4.36 -19.61
N GLY A 191 10.70 -3.09 -19.97
CA GLY A 191 11.17 -2.54 -21.26
C GLY A 191 12.69 -2.61 -21.41
N GLU A 192 13.44 -2.28 -20.37
CA GLU A 192 14.91 -2.40 -20.34
C GLU A 192 15.38 -3.85 -20.55
N ALA A 193 14.74 -4.82 -19.88
CA ALA A 193 15.11 -6.22 -19.97
C ALA A 193 14.82 -6.81 -21.36
N ILE A 194 13.61 -6.57 -21.91
CA ILE A 194 13.24 -7.14 -23.21
C ILE A 194 14.02 -6.53 -24.38
N ALA A 195 14.64 -5.36 -24.20
CA ALA A 195 15.49 -4.74 -25.23
C ALA A 195 16.69 -5.63 -25.63
N ALA A 196 17.08 -6.61 -24.78
CA ALA A 196 18.10 -7.58 -25.08
C ALA A 196 17.73 -8.54 -26.25
N ASN A 197 16.44 -8.69 -26.56
CA ASN A 197 15.95 -9.49 -27.68
C ASN A 197 15.12 -8.65 -28.64
N PRO A 198 15.66 -8.29 -29.83
CA PRO A 198 14.99 -7.41 -30.79
C PRO A 198 13.69 -7.99 -31.38
N ASN A 199 13.43 -9.28 -31.22
CA ASN A 199 12.17 -9.88 -31.63
C ASN A 199 11.01 -9.61 -30.67
N LEU A 200 11.28 -9.24 -29.41
CA LEU A 200 10.25 -8.88 -28.42
C LEU A 200 9.73 -7.46 -28.71
N LYS A 201 8.46 -7.33 -29.01
CA LYS A 201 7.84 -6.04 -29.40
C LYS A 201 6.58 -5.78 -28.57
N ILE A 202 6.58 -4.71 -27.79
CA ILE A 202 5.34 -4.20 -27.21
C ILE A 202 4.54 -3.51 -28.29
N ILE A 203 3.44 -4.15 -28.74
CA ILE A 203 2.59 -3.65 -29.83
C ILE A 203 1.41 -2.83 -29.34
N ALA A 204 1.03 -2.99 -28.07
CA ALA A 204 -0.01 -2.18 -27.41
C ALA A 204 0.24 -2.15 -25.89
N SER A 205 -0.06 -1.01 -25.29
CA SER A 205 0.15 -0.77 -23.87
C SER A 205 -0.91 0.22 -23.37
N GLN A 206 -1.73 -0.17 -22.38
CA GLN A 206 -2.87 0.61 -21.88
C GLN A 206 -3.05 0.43 -20.37
N PRO A 207 -3.56 1.45 -19.64
CA PRO A 207 -3.88 1.32 -18.24
C PRO A 207 -5.13 0.44 -18.03
N GLY A 208 -5.04 -0.49 -17.08
CA GLY A 208 -6.15 -1.28 -16.53
C GLY A 208 -6.36 -1.01 -15.04
N ASP A 209 -5.67 0.03 -14.52
CA ASP A 209 -5.86 0.65 -13.21
C ASP A 209 -5.74 -0.32 -12.02
N PHE A 210 -4.93 -1.38 -12.17
CA PHE A 210 -4.72 -2.46 -11.19
C PHE A 210 -5.98 -3.25 -10.86
N THR A 211 -7.08 -3.07 -11.59
CA THR A 211 -8.36 -3.73 -11.32
C THR A 211 -8.59 -4.93 -12.23
N ARG A 212 -9.29 -5.95 -11.72
CA ARG A 212 -9.71 -7.12 -12.51
C ARG A 212 -10.61 -6.72 -13.68
N ALA A 213 -11.56 -5.81 -13.43
CA ALA A 213 -12.46 -5.29 -14.46
C ALA A 213 -11.71 -4.51 -15.56
N GLY A 214 -10.76 -3.66 -15.18
CA GLY A 214 -9.92 -2.91 -16.12
C GLY A 214 -9.05 -3.83 -16.97
N GLY A 215 -8.42 -4.82 -16.35
CA GLY A 215 -7.64 -5.85 -17.07
C GLY A 215 -8.46 -6.59 -18.10
N LYS A 216 -9.69 -7.01 -17.76
CA LYS A 216 -10.62 -7.66 -18.70
C LYS A 216 -10.98 -6.73 -19.86
N GLN A 217 -11.44 -5.52 -19.56
CA GLN A 217 -11.89 -4.56 -20.57
C GLN A 217 -10.80 -4.21 -21.57
N VAL A 218 -9.58 -3.95 -21.09
CA VAL A 218 -8.44 -3.58 -21.95
C VAL A 218 -7.97 -4.78 -22.75
N MET A 219 -7.94 -5.98 -22.17
CA MET A 219 -7.58 -7.19 -22.91
C MET A 219 -8.57 -7.52 -24.02
N GLU A 220 -9.88 -7.31 -23.82
CA GLU A 220 -10.90 -7.43 -24.87
C GLU A 220 -10.63 -6.47 -26.03
N GLN A 221 -10.17 -5.24 -25.76
CA GLN A 221 -9.78 -4.27 -26.79
C GLN A 221 -8.53 -4.72 -27.52
N PHE A 222 -7.51 -5.22 -26.83
CA PHE A 222 -6.30 -5.73 -27.43
C PHE A 222 -6.58 -6.91 -28.37
N LEU A 223 -7.43 -7.87 -27.95
CA LEU A 223 -7.80 -9.03 -28.77
C LEU A 223 -8.57 -8.64 -30.03
N LYS A 224 -9.37 -7.57 -29.98
CA LYS A 224 -10.09 -7.07 -31.16
C LYS A 224 -9.16 -6.32 -32.13
N ALA A 225 -8.20 -5.55 -31.60
CA ALA A 225 -7.33 -4.68 -32.40
C ALA A 225 -6.11 -5.42 -32.99
N ASN A 226 -5.67 -6.49 -32.34
CA ASN A 226 -4.42 -7.19 -32.68
C ASN A 226 -4.72 -8.66 -33.00
N PRO A 227 -4.58 -9.09 -34.28
CA PRO A 227 -4.91 -10.44 -34.72
C PRO A 227 -3.98 -11.49 -34.11
N LYS A 228 -2.76 -11.11 -33.70
CA LYS A 228 -1.77 -11.97 -33.10
C LYS A 228 -1.18 -11.32 -31.87
N ILE A 229 -1.44 -11.92 -30.71
CA ILE A 229 -0.81 -11.59 -29.42
C ILE A 229 -0.14 -12.86 -28.92
N ASP A 230 1.16 -12.80 -28.65
CA ASP A 230 1.96 -13.92 -28.18
C ASP A 230 2.17 -13.87 -26.66
N VAL A 231 2.23 -12.66 -26.09
CA VAL A 231 2.51 -12.44 -24.66
C VAL A 231 1.64 -11.33 -24.10
N LEU A 232 1.15 -11.51 -22.88
CA LEU A 232 0.58 -10.49 -22.03
C LEU A 232 1.53 -10.25 -20.85
N PHE A 233 1.96 -9.01 -20.64
CA PHE A 233 2.54 -8.55 -19.39
C PHE A 233 1.50 -7.69 -18.67
N ALA A 234 1.02 -8.16 -17.52
CA ALA A 234 0.12 -7.42 -16.65
C ALA A 234 0.86 -6.96 -15.39
N HIS A 235 0.77 -5.68 -15.07
CA HIS A 235 1.50 -5.10 -13.93
C HIS A 235 1.01 -5.60 -12.58
N ASN A 236 -0.10 -6.36 -12.52
CA ASN A 236 -0.50 -7.10 -11.33
C ASN A 236 -1.36 -8.33 -11.66
N ASP A 237 -1.54 -9.19 -10.65
CA ASP A 237 -2.33 -10.41 -10.78
C ASP A 237 -3.81 -10.15 -11.08
N ASP A 238 -4.44 -9.14 -10.45
CA ASP A 238 -5.86 -8.86 -10.67
C ASP A 238 -6.17 -8.48 -12.12
N MET A 239 -5.34 -7.64 -12.76
CA MET A 239 -5.47 -7.37 -14.20
C MET A 239 -5.23 -8.64 -15.03
N GLY A 240 -4.24 -9.46 -14.67
CA GLY A 240 -3.97 -10.74 -15.29
C GLY A 240 -5.18 -11.69 -15.21
N LEU A 241 -5.81 -11.81 -14.04
CA LEU A 241 -7.01 -12.61 -13.82
C LEU A 241 -8.20 -12.09 -14.65
N GLY A 242 -8.37 -10.78 -14.74
CA GLY A 242 -9.37 -10.18 -15.63
C GLY A 242 -9.10 -10.50 -17.11
N ALA A 243 -7.84 -10.44 -17.51
CA ALA A 243 -7.42 -10.79 -18.87
C ALA A 243 -7.65 -12.28 -19.20
N LEU A 244 -7.52 -13.20 -18.23
CA LEU A 244 -7.87 -14.62 -18.42
C LEU A 244 -9.30 -14.79 -18.90
N GLU A 245 -10.25 -14.03 -18.32
CA GLU A 245 -11.66 -14.10 -18.72
C GLU A 245 -11.84 -13.66 -20.18
N ALA A 246 -11.20 -12.55 -20.58
CA ALA A 246 -11.26 -12.03 -21.95
C ALA A 246 -10.62 -13.00 -22.97
N ILE A 247 -9.46 -13.58 -22.64
CA ILE A 247 -8.75 -14.53 -23.48
C ILE A 247 -9.58 -15.80 -23.68
N THR A 248 -10.18 -16.31 -22.60
CA THR A 248 -11.04 -17.51 -22.65
C THR A 248 -12.32 -17.24 -23.47
N ALA A 249 -12.95 -16.07 -23.27
CA ALA A 249 -14.13 -15.66 -24.03
C ALA A 249 -13.84 -15.51 -25.53
N ALA A 250 -12.60 -15.20 -25.91
CA ALA A 250 -12.15 -15.14 -27.31
C ALA A 250 -11.78 -16.53 -27.88
N GLY A 251 -12.05 -17.61 -27.16
CA GLY A 251 -11.79 -18.98 -27.59
C GLY A 251 -10.32 -19.38 -27.56
N LYS A 252 -9.46 -18.65 -26.86
CA LYS A 252 -8.03 -18.93 -26.69
C LYS A 252 -7.76 -19.58 -25.34
N VAL A 253 -6.66 -20.32 -25.25
CA VAL A 253 -6.24 -21.00 -24.03
C VAL A 253 -5.18 -20.15 -23.32
N PRO A 254 -5.50 -19.51 -22.17
CA PRO A 254 -4.54 -18.76 -21.39
C PRO A 254 -3.34 -19.62 -20.98
N GLY A 255 -2.16 -19.03 -20.96
CA GLY A 255 -0.91 -19.71 -20.63
C GLY A 255 -0.34 -20.61 -21.75
N LYS A 256 -1.14 -20.91 -22.79
CA LYS A 256 -0.73 -21.71 -23.95
C LYS A 256 -0.72 -20.92 -25.26
N ASP A 257 -1.86 -20.34 -25.65
CA ASP A 257 -1.96 -19.52 -26.85
C ASP A 257 -1.38 -18.12 -26.61
N ILE A 258 -1.46 -17.63 -25.39
CA ILE A 258 -0.87 -16.36 -24.95
C ILE A 258 -0.11 -16.63 -23.65
N THR A 259 1.20 -16.38 -23.68
CA THR A 259 2.04 -16.40 -22.47
C THR A 259 1.64 -15.25 -21.55
N ILE A 260 1.39 -15.51 -20.27
CA ILE A 260 0.91 -14.50 -19.32
C ILE A 260 1.90 -14.36 -18.19
N ILE A 261 2.38 -13.13 -18.00
CA ILE A 261 3.34 -12.73 -16.98
C ILE A 261 2.66 -11.68 -16.10
N THR A 262 2.71 -11.86 -14.79
CA THR A 262 2.11 -10.92 -13.84
C THR A 262 3.07 -10.56 -12.70
N VAL A 263 2.62 -9.68 -11.82
CA VAL A 263 3.30 -9.31 -10.59
C VAL A 263 2.29 -9.40 -9.44
N ASP A 264 2.72 -9.62 -8.24
CA ASP A 264 2.11 -9.68 -6.91
C ASP A 264 2.27 -11.02 -6.21
N ALA A 265 1.85 -12.12 -6.82
CA ALA A 265 1.73 -13.45 -6.24
C ALA A 265 0.63 -13.55 -5.16
N VAL A 266 -0.53 -12.90 -5.38
CA VAL A 266 -1.72 -13.14 -4.56
C VAL A 266 -2.25 -14.56 -4.78
N LYS A 267 -3.03 -15.08 -3.81
CA LYS A 267 -3.49 -16.48 -3.83
C LYS A 267 -4.20 -16.88 -5.12
N ASP A 268 -5.07 -16.02 -5.67
CA ASP A 268 -5.78 -16.27 -6.93
C ASP A 268 -4.80 -16.31 -8.13
N GLY A 269 -3.79 -15.40 -8.16
CA GLY A 269 -2.73 -15.39 -9.16
C GLY A 269 -1.86 -16.65 -9.07
N MET A 270 -1.45 -17.03 -7.85
CA MET A 270 -0.69 -18.26 -7.60
C MET A 270 -1.48 -19.52 -8.01
N GLN A 271 -2.80 -19.54 -7.78
CA GLN A 271 -3.65 -20.64 -8.27
C GLN A 271 -3.67 -20.67 -9.80
N ALA A 272 -3.83 -19.50 -10.46
CA ALA A 272 -3.79 -19.43 -11.93
C ALA A 272 -2.44 -19.89 -12.49
N LEU A 273 -1.33 -19.58 -11.81
CA LEU A 273 -0.01 -20.04 -12.17
C LEU A 273 0.15 -21.56 -11.96
N ALA A 274 -0.29 -22.09 -10.82
CA ALA A 274 -0.27 -23.51 -10.53
C ALA A 274 -1.10 -24.34 -11.54
N ASP A 275 -2.22 -23.77 -12.02
CA ASP A 275 -3.08 -24.34 -13.05
C ASP A 275 -2.48 -24.22 -14.47
N GLY A 276 -1.38 -23.51 -14.66
CA GLY A 276 -0.76 -23.25 -15.96
C GLY A 276 -1.50 -22.23 -16.82
N LYS A 277 -2.36 -21.40 -16.21
CA LYS A 277 -3.06 -20.28 -16.87
C LYS A 277 -2.21 -19.01 -16.91
N PHE A 278 -1.36 -18.81 -15.89
CA PHE A 278 -0.23 -17.90 -15.93
C PHE A 278 1.06 -18.69 -16.18
N ASN A 279 2.13 -18.00 -16.58
CA ASN A 279 3.41 -18.63 -16.88
C ASN A 279 4.52 -18.19 -15.93
N PHE A 280 4.41 -16.99 -15.36
CA PHE A 280 5.39 -16.43 -14.45
C PHE A 280 4.77 -15.33 -13.61
N ILE A 281 5.17 -15.26 -12.33
CA ILE A 281 4.82 -14.17 -11.42
C ILE A 281 6.08 -13.66 -10.72
N ALA A 282 6.33 -12.36 -10.78
CA ALA A 282 7.24 -11.68 -9.86
C ALA A 282 6.49 -11.34 -8.56
N GLU A 283 7.07 -11.67 -7.41
CA GLU A 283 6.40 -11.37 -6.14
C GLU A 283 6.49 -9.86 -5.82
N CYS A 284 5.40 -9.32 -5.29
CA CYS A 284 5.31 -8.05 -4.58
C CYS A 284 4.55 -8.31 -3.28
N SER A 285 5.23 -8.24 -2.14
CA SER A 285 4.61 -8.64 -0.86
C SER A 285 3.72 -7.54 -0.27
N PRO A 286 2.42 -7.81 0.02
CA PRO A 286 1.54 -6.85 0.70
C PRO A 286 1.75 -6.81 2.22
N LEU A 287 2.55 -7.72 2.80
CA LEU A 287 2.65 -7.91 4.25
C LEU A 287 3.59 -6.90 4.92
N LEU A 288 3.37 -5.60 4.67
CA LEU A 288 4.20 -4.51 5.17
C LEU A 288 3.91 -4.12 6.63
N GLY A 289 2.76 -4.56 7.17
CA GLY A 289 2.29 -4.13 8.49
C GLY A 289 3.30 -4.30 9.62
N PRO A 290 3.91 -5.48 9.84
CA PRO A 290 4.87 -5.68 10.94
C PRO A 290 6.05 -4.71 10.86
N GLN A 291 6.69 -4.58 9.69
CA GLN A 291 7.82 -3.67 9.49
C GLN A 291 7.43 -2.20 9.65
N LEU A 292 6.23 -1.81 9.17
CA LEU A 292 5.71 -0.45 9.36
C LEU A 292 5.54 -0.12 10.84
N MET A 293 4.98 -1.04 11.63
CA MET A 293 4.80 -0.80 13.07
C MET A 293 6.13 -0.73 13.82
N ASP A 294 7.11 -1.52 13.44
CA ASP A 294 8.47 -1.44 14.00
C ASP A 294 9.14 -0.10 13.68
N LEU A 295 9.01 0.38 12.44
CA LEU A 295 9.51 1.70 12.04
C LEU A 295 8.81 2.82 12.80
N ALA A 296 7.49 2.73 12.98
CA ALA A 296 6.74 3.69 13.75
C ALA A 296 7.23 3.80 15.19
N LYS A 297 7.46 2.67 15.87
CA LYS A 297 8.02 2.65 17.24
C LYS A 297 9.41 3.26 17.31
N LYS A 298 10.29 2.91 16.38
CA LYS A 298 11.66 3.48 16.32
C LYS A 298 11.65 4.98 16.11
N ILE A 299 10.84 5.46 15.15
CA ILE A 299 10.74 6.90 14.85
C ILE A 299 10.14 7.65 16.04
N HIS A 300 9.12 7.11 16.70
CA HIS A 300 8.52 7.70 17.90
C HIS A 300 9.53 7.76 19.08
N ALA A 301 10.37 6.75 19.21
CA ALA A 301 11.48 6.74 20.19
C ALA A 301 12.65 7.66 19.83
N GLY A 302 12.60 8.37 18.70
CA GLY A 302 13.67 9.25 18.23
C GLY A 302 14.86 8.52 17.60
N GLU A 303 14.71 7.24 17.28
CA GLU A 303 15.76 6.45 16.64
C GLU A 303 15.92 6.81 15.15
N THR A 304 17.15 6.70 14.66
CA THR A 304 17.43 6.84 13.22
C THR A 304 17.03 5.57 12.48
N VAL A 305 16.29 5.72 11.37
CA VAL A 305 15.92 4.63 10.47
C VAL A 305 16.58 4.79 9.11
N PRO A 306 16.84 3.71 8.36
CA PRO A 306 17.34 3.80 6.99
C PRO A 306 16.38 4.62 6.10
N PRO A 307 16.88 5.37 5.12
CA PRO A 307 16.01 6.17 4.23
C PRO A 307 15.14 5.32 3.31
N ARG A 308 15.53 4.06 3.08
CA ARG A 308 14.81 3.07 2.29
C ARG A 308 14.95 1.69 2.91
N ILE A 309 13.87 0.94 2.90
CA ILE A 309 13.81 -0.46 3.30
C ILE A 309 13.08 -1.22 2.19
N GLU A 310 13.79 -2.15 1.58
CA GLU A 310 13.21 -3.01 0.54
C GLU A 310 12.63 -4.26 1.16
N THR A 311 11.49 -4.71 0.62
CA THR A 311 10.90 -6.01 0.93
C THR A 311 11.71 -7.12 0.25
N GLU A 312 11.84 -8.25 0.95
CA GLU A 312 12.41 -9.46 0.35
C GLU A 312 11.33 -10.14 -0.50
N GLU A 313 11.64 -10.31 -1.79
CA GLU A 313 10.71 -10.82 -2.79
C GLU A 313 11.40 -11.82 -3.71
N THR A 314 10.60 -12.73 -4.28
CA THR A 314 11.06 -13.79 -5.15
C THR A 314 10.27 -13.83 -6.45
N THR A 315 10.43 -14.91 -7.22
CA THR A 315 9.65 -15.16 -8.44
C THR A 315 9.07 -16.56 -8.38
N PHE A 316 7.99 -16.79 -9.10
CA PHE A 316 7.32 -18.08 -9.15
C PHE A 316 7.14 -18.58 -10.58
N THR A 317 7.58 -19.80 -10.82
CA THR A 317 7.17 -20.64 -11.93
C THR A 317 5.97 -21.49 -11.53
N GLN A 318 5.39 -22.23 -12.48
CA GLN A 318 4.25 -23.11 -12.22
C GLN A 318 4.55 -24.15 -11.12
N GLU A 319 5.73 -24.74 -11.11
CA GLU A 319 6.11 -25.75 -10.12
C GLU A 319 6.27 -25.14 -8.74
N GLN A 320 6.97 -24.02 -8.66
CA GLN A 320 7.14 -23.27 -7.40
C GLN A 320 5.80 -22.77 -6.85
N ALA A 321 4.85 -22.38 -7.72
CA ALA A 321 3.51 -21.98 -7.29
C ALA A 321 2.74 -23.14 -6.64
N LYS A 322 2.81 -24.34 -7.18
CA LYS A 322 2.18 -25.55 -6.59
C LYS A 322 2.70 -25.85 -5.19
N GLU A 323 4.00 -25.65 -4.97
CA GLU A 323 4.63 -25.87 -3.67
C GLU A 323 4.28 -24.77 -2.66
N ALA A 324 4.27 -23.50 -3.10
CA ALA A 324 4.06 -22.34 -2.24
C ALA A 324 2.59 -22.09 -1.89
N LEU A 325 1.65 -22.44 -2.79
CA LEU A 325 0.22 -22.14 -2.67
C LEU A 325 -0.44 -22.57 -1.36
N PRO A 326 -0.16 -23.78 -0.79
CA PRO A 326 -0.77 -24.20 0.47
C PRO A 326 -0.44 -23.29 1.66
N ASN A 327 0.69 -22.59 1.60
CA ASN A 327 1.17 -21.70 2.67
C ASN A 327 1.01 -20.21 2.35
N ARG A 328 0.39 -19.89 1.19
CA ARG A 328 0.21 -18.50 0.78
C ARG A 328 -0.76 -17.76 1.69
N LYS A 329 -0.31 -16.65 2.27
CA LYS A 329 -1.06 -15.88 3.28
C LYS A 329 -1.99 -14.80 2.69
N TYR A 330 -1.86 -14.49 1.41
CA TYR A 330 -2.60 -13.42 0.74
C TYR A 330 -2.92 -13.75 -0.71
#